data_32a52572f49b6f2f821674966d23d22b
#
_entry.id   32a52572f49b6f2f821674966d23d22b
#
_cell.length_a   1.000
_cell.length_b   1.000
_cell.length_c   1.000
_cell.angle_alpha   90.00
_cell.angle_beta   90.00
_cell.angle_gamma   90.00
#
_symmetry.space_group_name_H-M   'P 1'
#
loop_
_entity.id
_entity.type
_entity.pdbx_description
1 polymer ?
#
loop_
_entity_poly.entity_id
_entity_poly.type
_entity_poly.pdbx_seq_one_letter_code
_entity_poly.pdbx_strand_id
1 'polypeptide(L)'
;MKKKYIITGAGQGIGHQIAQQLIADGHIVIVNDIDASLLKGNYVKAGDVSSPAFIQELVAYAETLPGELAGCVCNAGVTTFGSFWDYSPDSMKSLLDLNIQGTFFLIQAVAKSIRSSGRAGSIVVTSSVTGHQAHPDLAAYGMTKAALNQLVQNLVIDLSPVQIRINAVSPGATMTERTEKDANYLKEWSRLTPLGKPADVQDISEAVCFFLSDKAKHITGQTLIVDGGWTSVSPPPKS
;
A
#
# COMPACT_ATOMS: atom_id res chain seq x y z
N MET A 1 -12.98 11.68 18.68
CA MET A 1 -13.72 11.77 17.38
C MET A 1 -13.33 10.59 16.52
N LYS A 2 -14.23 10.13 15.63
CA LYS A 2 -13.88 9.03 14.70
C LYS A 2 -12.83 9.52 13.70
N LYS A 3 -11.72 8.80 13.58
CA LYS A 3 -10.69 9.03 12.57
C LYS A 3 -11.20 8.55 11.22
N LYS A 4 -10.78 9.22 10.15
CA LYS A 4 -11.17 8.95 8.77
C LYS A 4 -9.94 8.64 7.93
N TYR A 5 -10.01 7.59 7.10
CA TYR A 5 -8.91 7.14 6.26
C TYR A 5 -9.35 6.92 4.82
N ILE A 6 -8.50 7.26 3.87
CA ILE A 6 -8.65 6.91 2.45
C ILE A 6 -7.82 5.67 2.16
N ILE A 7 -8.43 4.63 1.58
CA ILE A 7 -7.75 3.40 1.18
C ILE A 7 -7.90 3.23 -0.33
N THR A 8 -6.80 3.24 -1.06
CA THR A 8 -6.80 3.04 -2.51
C THR A 8 -6.53 1.58 -2.89
N GLY A 9 -7.07 1.12 -4.03
CA GLY A 9 -7.01 -0.30 -4.39
C GLY A 9 -7.76 -1.18 -3.39
N ALA A 10 -8.91 -0.70 -2.89
CA ALA A 10 -9.69 -1.33 -1.82
C ALA A 10 -10.77 -2.31 -2.33
N GLY A 11 -10.83 -2.57 -3.64
CA GLY A 11 -11.83 -3.45 -4.22
C GLY A 11 -11.60 -4.93 -3.91
N GLN A 12 -10.35 -5.34 -3.71
CA GLN A 12 -9.95 -6.73 -3.45
C GLN A 12 -8.63 -6.83 -2.66
N GLY A 13 -8.29 -8.02 -2.23
CA GLY A 13 -7.00 -8.36 -1.63
C GLY A 13 -6.65 -7.55 -0.38
N ILE A 14 -5.40 -7.13 -0.29
CA ILE A 14 -4.85 -6.44 0.87
C ILE A 14 -5.63 -5.15 1.18
N GLY A 15 -5.92 -4.32 0.16
CA GLY A 15 -6.63 -3.05 0.35
C GLY A 15 -8.05 -3.24 0.88
N HIS A 16 -8.76 -4.26 0.38
CA HIS A 16 -10.07 -4.64 0.90
C HIS A 16 -10.01 -5.05 2.36
N GLN A 17 -9.06 -5.92 2.73
CA GLN A 17 -8.90 -6.38 4.11
C GLN A 17 -8.56 -5.24 5.07
N ILE A 18 -7.68 -4.32 4.67
CA ILE A 18 -7.36 -3.11 5.46
C ILE A 18 -8.62 -2.29 5.71
N ALA A 19 -9.43 -2.08 4.66
CA ALA A 19 -10.66 -1.30 4.78
C ALA A 19 -11.65 -1.96 5.76
N GLN A 20 -11.85 -3.29 5.65
CA GLN A 20 -12.74 -4.04 6.54
C GLN A 20 -12.27 -3.95 8.00
N GLN A 21 -10.98 -4.12 8.26
CA GLN A 21 -10.44 -4.04 9.62
C GLN A 21 -10.63 -2.66 10.23
N LEU A 22 -10.32 -1.59 9.49
CA LEU A 22 -10.52 -0.22 9.99
C LEU A 22 -12.00 0.13 10.23
N ILE A 23 -12.92 -0.41 9.42
CA ILE A 23 -14.37 -0.27 9.65
C ILE A 23 -14.77 -1.01 10.92
N ALA A 24 -14.28 -2.24 11.13
CA ALA A 24 -14.54 -3.02 12.34
C ALA A 24 -14.01 -2.31 13.60
N ASP A 25 -12.88 -1.62 13.51
CA ASP A 25 -12.31 -0.80 14.58
C ASP A 25 -13.08 0.52 14.81
N GLY A 26 -14.17 0.74 14.07
CA GLY A 26 -15.06 1.89 14.24
C GLY A 26 -14.61 3.17 13.54
N HIS A 27 -13.61 3.08 12.64
CA HIS A 27 -13.16 4.21 11.82
C HIS A 27 -14.09 4.48 10.63
N ILE A 28 -13.98 5.67 10.07
CA ILE A 28 -14.61 6.03 8.80
C ILE A 28 -13.61 5.73 7.69
N VAL A 29 -14.00 4.93 6.71
CA VAL A 29 -13.13 4.52 5.62
C VAL A 29 -13.74 4.91 4.29
N ILE A 30 -12.99 5.67 3.51
CA ILE A 30 -13.29 5.96 2.12
C ILE A 30 -12.54 4.92 1.27
N VAL A 31 -13.30 4.03 0.64
CA VAL A 31 -12.74 3.01 -0.25
C VAL A 31 -12.70 3.52 -1.68
N ASN A 32 -11.54 3.36 -2.31
CA ASN A 32 -11.32 3.71 -3.70
C ASN A 32 -10.76 2.52 -4.47
N ASP A 33 -11.25 2.33 -5.66
CA ASP A 33 -10.71 1.47 -6.72
C ASP A 33 -11.15 2.04 -8.07
N ILE A 34 -10.48 1.61 -9.15
CA ILE A 34 -10.90 1.96 -10.51
C ILE A 34 -12.19 1.23 -10.88
N ASP A 35 -12.38 0.01 -10.39
CA ASP A 35 -13.59 -0.79 -10.60
C ASP A 35 -14.60 -0.57 -9.46
N ALA A 36 -15.63 0.22 -9.75
CA ALA A 36 -16.70 0.51 -8.81
C ALA A 36 -17.47 -0.74 -8.33
N SER A 37 -17.53 -1.79 -9.16
CA SER A 37 -18.29 -3.02 -8.84
C SER A 37 -17.68 -3.83 -7.71
N LEU A 38 -16.38 -3.67 -7.46
CA LEU A 38 -15.64 -4.35 -6.41
C LEU A 38 -15.72 -3.63 -5.05
N LEU A 39 -16.14 -2.36 -5.04
CA LEU A 39 -16.10 -1.54 -3.84
C LEU A 39 -17.25 -1.86 -2.89
N LYS A 40 -16.88 -2.20 -1.66
CA LYS A 40 -17.79 -2.44 -0.53
C LYS A 40 -17.40 -1.55 0.64
N GLY A 41 -18.32 -0.72 1.10
CA GLY A 41 -18.08 0.19 2.22
C GLY A 41 -19.16 1.27 2.31
N ASN A 42 -19.16 2.02 3.41
CA ASN A 42 -20.14 3.08 3.63
C ASN A 42 -19.87 4.35 2.80
N TYR A 43 -18.58 4.55 2.43
CA TYR A 43 -18.16 5.71 1.64
C TYR A 43 -17.28 5.22 0.49
N VAL A 44 -17.83 5.31 -0.71
CA VAL A 44 -17.22 4.81 -1.95
C VAL A 44 -16.94 5.97 -2.88
N LYS A 45 -15.73 6.04 -3.43
CA LYS A 45 -15.37 6.97 -4.49
C LYS A 45 -14.54 6.22 -5.53
N ALA A 46 -15.20 5.70 -6.56
CA ALA A 46 -14.52 5.01 -7.67
C ALA A 46 -13.79 6.01 -8.58
N GLY A 47 -12.65 5.60 -9.10
CA GLY A 47 -11.85 6.36 -10.06
C GLY A 47 -10.36 6.03 -10.02
N ASP A 48 -9.64 6.56 -10.98
CA ASP A 48 -8.24 6.25 -11.24
C ASP A 48 -7.30 7.20 -10.48
N VAL A 49 -6.60 6.68 -9.47
CA VAL A 49 -5.62 7.44 -8.68
C VAL A 49 -4.27 7.65 -9.38
N SER A 50 -4.09 7.19 -10.62
CA SER A 50 -2.99 7.65 -11.46
C SER A 50 -3.22 9.09 -11.95
N SER A 51 -4.47 9.59 -11.91
CA SER A 51 -4.86 10.96 -12.28
C SER A 51 -4.76 11.91 -11.09
N PRO A 52 -3.86 12.92 -11.14
CA PRO A 52 -3.80 13.95 -10.09
C PRO A 52 -5.11 14.73 -9.91
N ALA A 53 -5.89 14.93 -10.99
CA ALA A 53 -7.19 15.60 -10.91
C ALA A 53 -8.18 14.76 -10.08
N PHE A 54 -8.27 13.46 -10.34
CA PHE A 54 -9.12 12.57 -9.55
C PHE A 54 -8.69 12.49 -8.09
N ILE A 55 -7.39 12.52 -7.80
CA ILE A 55 -6.90 12.55 -6.41
C ILE A 55 -7.43 13.77 -5.65
N GLN A 56 -7.47 14.96 -6.28
CA GLN A 56 -8.05 16.15 -5.66
C GLN A 56 -9.56 15.97 -5.38
N GLU A 57 -10.30 15.36 -6.33
CA GLU A 57 -11.71 15.04 -6.12
C GLU A 57 -11.92 14.03 -4.98
N LEU A 58 -11.05 13.01 -4.87
CA LEU A 58 -11.12 11.99 -3.83
C LEU A 58 -10.92 12.61 -2.43
N VAL A 59 -9.92 13.48 -2.29
CA VAL A 59 -9.64 14.16 -1.02
C VAL A 59 -10.75 15.17 -0.70
N ALA A 60 -11.22 15.94 -1.68
CA ALA A 60 -12.35 16.87 -1.49
C ALA A 60 -13.62 16.11 -1.06
N TYR A 61 -13.92 14.98 -1.68
CA TYR A 61 -15.02 14.10 -1.24
C TYR A 61 -14.82 13.64 0.21
N ALA A 62 -13.61 13.22 0.57
CA ALA A 62 -13.34 12.83 1.95
C ALA A 62 -13.58 13.98 2.94
N GLU A 63 -13.31 15.23 2.57
CA GLU A 63 -13.52 16.40 3.42
C GLU A 63 -15.02 16.69 3.67
N THR A 64 -15.91 16.34 2.74
CA THR A 64 -17.36 16.51 2.94
C THR A 64 -17.95 15.54 3.96
N LEU A 65 -17.25 14.46 4.27
CA LEU A 65 -17.75 13.41 5.16
C LEU A 65 -17.47 13.72 6.64
N PRO A 66 -18.30 13.19 7.57
CA PRO A 66 -18.08 13.39 9.00
C PRO A 66 -16.73 12.79 9.45
N GLY A 67 -16.22 13.25 10.59
CA GLY A 67 -14.96 12.79 11.18
C GLY A 67 -13.75 13.53 10.64
N GLU A 68 -12.57 13.20 11.19
CA GLU A 68 -11.31 13.86 10.91
C GLU A 68 -10.48 13.04 9.94
N LEU A 69 -10.04 13.62 8.81
CA LEU A 69 -9.10 12.96 7.93
C LEU A 69 -7.76 12.80 8.68
N ALA A 70 -7.44 11.57 9.02
CA ALA A 70 -6.29 11.21 9.85
C ALA A 70 -5.18 10.53 9.05
N GLY A 71 -5.42 10.19 7.78
CA GLY A 71 -4.41 9.58 6.92
C GLY A 71 -4.98 8.85 5.71
N CYS A 72 -4.09 8.14 5.04
CA CYS A 72 -4.44 7.25 3.95
C CYS A 72 -3.53 6.01 3.91
N VAL A 73 -4.01 5.01 3.18
CA VAL A 73 -3.20 3.87 2.74
C VAL A 73 -3.09 3.92 1.23
N CYS A 74 -1.87 4.21 0.75
CA CYS A 74 -1.52 4.19 -0.67
C CYS A 74 -1.26 2.74 -1.07
N ASN A 75 -2.34 1.98 -1.33
CA ASN A 75 -2.25 0.56 -1.64
C ASN A 75 -2.50 0.25 -3.12
N ALA A 76 -3.19 1.11 -3.86
CA ALA A 76 -3.35 0.94 -5.30
C ALA A 76 -2.00 0.80 -6.00
N GLY A 77 -1.90 -0.19 -6.88
CA GLY A 77 -0.70 -0.44 -7.65
C GLY A 77 -0.89 -1.57 -8.64
N VAL A 78 -0.12 -1.52 -9.71
CA VAL A 78 -0.05 -2.59 -10.71
C VAL A 78 1.28 -3.32 -10.62
N THR A 79 1.24 -4.60 -10.98
CA THR A 79 2.43 -5.44 -11.17
C THR A 79 2.45 -5.89 -12.61
N THR A 80 3.49 -5.54 -13.34
CA THR A 80 3.70 -5.99 -14.71
C THR A 80 4.96 -6.85 -14.75
N PHE A 81 4.81 -8.07 -15.23
CA PHE A 81 5.92 -8.98 -15.47
C PHE A 81 6.46 -8.76 -16.89
N GLY A 82 7.74 -8.95 -17.07
CA GLY A 82 8.34 -8.89 -18.40
C GLY A 82 9.86 -9.00 -18.36
N SER A 83 10.41 -9.64 -19.40
CA SER A 83 11.85 -9.71 -19.62
C SER A 83 12.45 -8.31 -19.73
N PHE A 84 13.58 -8.09 -19.11
CA PHE A 84 14.32 -6.83 -19.25
C PHE A 84 14.62 -6.48 -20.72
N TRP A 85 14.90 -7.49 -21.54
CA TRP A 85 15.31 -7.30 -22.93
C TRP A 85 14.19 -6.78 -23.84
N ASP A 86 12.92 -7.10 -23.50
CA ASP A 86 11.75 -6.77 -24.34
C ASP A 86 10.66 -6.05 -23.54
N TYR A 87 11.04 -5.38 -22.44
CA TYR A 87 10.05 -4.73 -21.59
C TYR A 87 9.38 -3.56 -22.30
N SER A 88 8.04 -3.56 -22.32
CA SER A 88 7.25 -2.59 -23.05
C SER A 88 7.29 -1.17 -22.43
N PRO A 89 7.48 -0.11 -23.24
CA PRO A 89 7.34 1.27 -22.77
C PRO A 89 5.97 1.58 -22.15
N ASP A 90 4.88 0.99 -22.68
CA ASP A 90 3.53 1.18 -22.14
C ASP A 90 3.39 0.56 -20.73
N SER A 91 3.98 -0.64 -20.53
CA SER A 91 4.04 -1.26 -19.21
C SER A 91 4.84 -0.42 -18.21
N MET A 92 5.97 0.16 -18.66
CA MET A 92 6.76 1.08 -17.84
C MET A 92 5.96 2.33 -17.47
N LYS A 93 5.27 2.93 -18.46
CA LYS A 93 4.44 4.11 -18.24
C LYS A 93 3.34 3.82 -17.22
N SER A 94 2.61 2.71 -17.37
CA SER A 94 1.56 2.30 -16.44
C SER A 94 2.07 2.12 -15.00
N LEU A 95 3.25 1.50 -14.82
CA LEU A 95 3.90 1.38 -13.51
C LEU A 95 4.22 2.74 -12.90
N LEU A 96 4.81 3.64 -13.67
CA LEU A 96 5.22 4.96 -13.19
C LEU A 96 4.01 5.84 -12.86
N ASP A 97 3.00 5.84 -13.72
CA ASP A 97 1.79 6.64 -13.53
C ASP A 97 1.04 6.24 -12.25
N LEU A 98 0.83 4.94 -12.02
CA LEU A 98 0.06 4.49 -10.87
C LEU A 98 0.93 4.35 -9.61
N ASN A 99 2.01 3.54 -9.70
CA ASN A 99 2.76 3.20 -8.49
C ASN A 99 3.57 4.39 -7.94
N ILE A 100 4.06 5.28 -8.79
CA ILE A 100 4.89 6.41 -8.38
C ILE A 100 4.10 7.71 -8.35
N GLN A 101 3.62 8.19 -9.50
CA GLN A 101 2.92 9.47 -9.60
C GLN A 101 1.66 9.48 -8.74
N GLY A 102 0.81 8.45 -8.87
CA GLY A 102 -0.42 8.33 -8.11
C GLY A 102 -0.17 8.31 -6.61
N THR A 103 0.79 7.49 -6.15
CA THR A 103 1.17 7.43 -4.73
C THR A 103 1.69 8.77 -4.22
N PHE A 104 2.60 9.41 -4.96
CA PHE A 104 3.17 10.70 -4.56
C PHE A 104 2.11 11.79 -4.39
N PHE A 105 1.24 11.97 -5.38
CA PHE A 105 0.22 13.01 -5.33
C PHE A 105 -0.91 12.72 -4.34
N LEU A 106 -1.23 11.45 -4.09
CA LEU A 106 -2.16 11.08 -3.02
C LEU A 106 -1.60 11.46 -1.64
N ILE A 107 -0.33 11.10 -1.37
CA ILE A 107 0.35 11.50 -0.13
C ILE A 107 0.32 13.03 0.01
N GLN A 108 0.68 13.76 -1.05
CA GLN A 108 0.72 15.22 -1.02
C GLN A 108 -0.66 15.83 -0.73
N ALA A 109 -1.71 15.37 -1.40
CA ALA A 109 -3.07 15.90 -1.24
C ALA A 109 -3.61 15.64 0.17
N VAL A 110 -3.45 14.40 0.68
CA VAL A 110 -3.87 14.04 2.04
C VAL A 110 -3.06 14.79 3.09
N ALA A 111 -1.75 14.90 2.93
CA ALA A 111 -0.90 15.65 3.85
C ALA A 111 -1.26 17.14 3.91
N LYS A 112 -1.57 17.77 2.77
CA LYS A 112 -2.07 19.16 2.72
C LYS A 112 -3.36 19.32 3.50
N SER A 113 -4.33 18.42 3.34
CA SER A 113 -5.60 18.44 4.07
C SER A 113 -5.38 18.29 5.58
N ILE A 114 -4.60 17.33 6.02
CA ILE A 114 -4.28 17.12 7.44
C ILE A 114 -3.58 18.34 8.02
N ARG A 115 -2.55 18.85 7.33
CA ARG A 115 -1.80 20.05 7.75
C ARG A 115 -2.72 21.27 7.93
N SER A 116 -3.64 21.51 6.99
CA SER A 116 -4.56 22.64 7.06
C SER A 116 -5.53 22.54 8.24
N SER A 117 -5.81 21.33 8.71
CA SER A 117 -6.64 21.11 9.91
C SER A 117 -5.87 21.28 11.23
N GLY A 118 -4.54 21.42 11.19
CA GLY A 118 -3.67 21.52 12.37
C GLY A 118 -3.58 20.23 13.20
N ARG A 119 -3.91 19.07 12.62
CA ARG A 119 -3.99 17.78 13.33
C ARG A 119 -2.82 16.86 12.98
N ALA A 120 -2.62 15.86 13.83
CA ALA A 120 -1.70 14.79 13.55
C ALA A 120 -2.28 13.76 12.57
N GLY A 121 -1.41 13.08 11.81
CA GLY A 121 -1.82 12.08 10.84
C GLY A 121 -0.87 10.89 10.71
N SER A 122 -1.32 9.88 9.97
CA SER A 122 -0.49 8.72 9.63
C SER A 122 -0.78 8.23 8.21
N ILE A 123 0.26 8.11 7.41
CA ILE A 123 0.20 7.64 6.02
C ILE A 123 0.95 6.31 5.95
N VAL A 124 0.37 5.33 5.27
CA VAL A 124 1.03 4.04 5.01
C VAL A 124 1.07 3.76 3.52
N VAL A 125 2.22 3.35 3.03
CA VAL A 125 2.46 3.00 1.63
C VAL A 125 2.64 1.50 1.50
N THR A 126 1.91 0.85 0.60
CA THR A 126 2.12 -0.55 0.27
C THR A 126 3.25 -0.67 -0.75
N SER A 127 4.42 -1.07 -0.26
CA SER A 127 5.58 -1.41 -1.07
C SER A 127 5.55 -2.90 -1.46
N SER A 128 6.69 -3.56 -1.48
CA SER A 128 6.85 -5.00 -1.75
C SER A 128 8.24 -5.46 -1.35
N VAL A 129 8.41 -6.75 -1.07
CA VAL A 129 9.74 -7.39 -0.95
C VAL A 129 10.60 -7.22 -2.19
N THR A 130 9.99 -7.06 -3.38
CA THR A 130 10.72 -6.78 -4.63
C THR A 130 11.40 -5.41 -4.65
N GLY A 131 11.05 -4.51 -3.75
CA GLY A 131 11.78 -3.27 -3.50
C GLY A 131 13.03 -3.43 -2.64
N HIS A 132 13.29 -4.65 -2.12
CA HIS A 132 14.45 -4.98 -1.29
C HIS A 132 15.32 -6.08 -1.92
N GLN A 133 14.72 -6.96 -2.71
CA GLN A 133 15.37 -8.12 -3.30
C GLN A 133 14.95 -8.29 -4.76
N ALA A 134 15.89 -8.69 -5.61
CA ALA A 134 15.61 -8.99 -7.01
C ALA A 134 14.67 -10.20 -7.16
N HIS A 135 13.78 -10.10 -8.14
CA HIS A 135 12.89 -11.20 -8.52
C HIS A 135 12.86 -11.29 -10.06
N PRO A 136 12.87 -12.52 -10.63
CA PRO A 136 12.77 -12.70 -12.09
C PRO A 136 11.58 -11.93 -12.68
N ASP A 137 11.80 -11.31 -13.84
CA ASP A 137 10.80 -10.59 -14.64
C ASP A 137 10.11 -9.39 -13.94
N LEU A 138 10.63 -8.94 -12.79
CA LEU A 138 10.07 -7.83 -12.01
C LEU A 138 11.03 -6.62 -11.86
N ALA A 139 12.03 -6.46 -12.74
CA ALA A 139 12.99 -5.37 -12.63
C ALA A 139 12.33 -3.99 -12.56
N ALA A 140 11.40 -3.70 -13.46
CA ALA A 140 10.68 -2.42 -13.49
C ALA A 140 9.75 -2.25 -12.29
N TYR A 141 8.99 -3.28 -11.91
CA TYR A 141 8.12 -3.25 -10.74
C TYR A 141 8.93 -3.06 -9.44
N GLY A 142 9.99 -3.85 -9.26
CA GLY A 142 10.87 -3.76 -8.10
C GLY A 142 11.49 -2.36 -7.95
N MET A 143 11.90 -1.75 -9.07
CA MET A 143 12.37 -0.35 -9.10
C MET A 143 11.31 0.60 -8.53
N THR A 144 10.03 0.48 -8.92
CA THR A 144 8.99 1.36 -8.35
C THR A 144 8.81 1.14 -6.86
N LYS A 145 8.88 -0.10 -6.39
CA LYS A 145 8.71 -0.41 -4.96
C LYS A 145 9.91 0.03 -4.11
N ALA A 146 11.12 -0.05 -4.64
CA ALA A 146 12.32 0.53 -4.02
C ALA A 146 12.22 2.07 -3.94
N ALA A 147 11.73 2.72 -5.00
CA ALA A 147 11.49 4.16 -5.01
C ALA A 147 10.47 4.59 -3.94
N LEU A 148 9.42 3.80 -3.70
CA LEU A 148 8.44 4.07 -2.63
C LEU A 148 9.06 3.95 -1.24
N ASN A 149 9.95 2.99 -0.99
CA ASN A 149 10.67 2.87 0.27
C ASN A 149 11.52 4.13 0.52
N GLN A 150 12.22 4.62 -0.50
CA GLN A 150 13.02 5.84 -0.40
C GLN A 150 12.15 7.09 -0.25
N LEU A 151 10.99 7.16 -0.94
CA LEU A 151 10.04 8.27 -0.81
C LEU A 151 9.56 8.42 0.64
N VAL A 152 9.23 7.30 1.29
CA VAL A 152 8.80 7.29 2.70
C VAL A 152 9.86 7.88 3.62
N GLN A 153 11.14 7.56 3.41
CA GLN A 153 12.25 8.13 4.19
C GLN A 153 12.41 9.63 3.92
N ASN A 154 12.38 10.05 2.65
CA ASN A 154 12.59 11.44 2.26
C ASN A 154 11.50 12.36 2.83
N LEU A 155 10.23 11.92 2.83
CA LEU A 155 9.10 12.73 3.29
C LEU A 155 9.05 12.93 4.80
N VAL A 156 9.86 12.24 5.59
CA VAL A 156 9.97 12.48 7.04
C VAL A 156 10.31 13.94 7.34
N ILE A 157 11.19 14.54 6.52
CA ILE A 157 11.64 15.94 6.70
C ILE A 157 10.47 16.92 6.60
N ASP A 158 9.57 16.70 5.64
CA ASP A 158 8.44 17.60 5.38
C ASP A 158 7.24 17.33 6.28
N LEU A 159 7.00 16.06 6.63
CA LEU A 159 5.78 15.62 7.32
C LEU A 159 5.89 15.64 8.84
N SER A 160 7.06 15.34 9.41
CA SER A 160 7.22 15.28 10.86
C SER A 160 7.02 16.62 11.57
N PRO A 161 7.46 17.78 11.02
CA PRO A 161 7.19 19.07 11.65
C PRO A 161 5.70 19.40 11.79
N VAL A 162 4.85 18.80 10.94
CA VAL A 162 3.37 18.97 10.97
C VAL A 162 2.68 17.75 11.59
N GLN A 163 3.40 16.94 12.36
CA GLN A 163 2.88 15.79 13.10
C GLN A 163 2.21 14.72 12.23
N ILE A 164 2.67 14.56 11.00
CA ILE A 164 2.25 13.47 10.11
C ILE A 164 3.36 12.43 10.05
N ARG A 165 3.05 11.19 10.42
CA ARG A 165 3.94 10.04 10.27
C ARG A 165 3.72 9.40 8.90
N ILE A 166 4.77 8.85 8.33
CA ILE A 166 4.71 8.09 7.09
C ILE A 166 5.58 6.84 7.21
N ASN A 167 5.02 5.67 6.88
CA ASN A 167 5.73 4.39 6.89
C ASN A 167 5.32 3.55 5.68
N ALA A 168 6.08 2.51 5.38
CA ALA A 168 5.75 1.54 4.36
C ALA A 168 5.60 0.13 4.96
N VAL A 169 4.74 -0.67 4.34
CA VAL A 169 4.70 -2.13 4.53
C VAL A 169 5.12 -2.78 3.22
N SER A 170 6.03 -3.74 3.28
CA SER A 170 6.53 -4.51 2.15
C SER A 170 6.06 -5.96 2.26
N PRO A 171 4.91 -6.30 1.66
CA PRO A 171 4.42 -7.67 1.64
C PRO A 171 5.34 -8.58 0.83
N GLY A 172 5.49 -9.83 1.30
CA GLY A 172 5.98 -10.96 0.53
C GLY A 172 4.85 -11.61 -0.28
N ALA A 173 5.03 -12.90 -0.56
CA ALA A 173 3.97 -13.72 -1.14
C ALA A 173 2.73 -13.69 -0.23
N THR A 174 1.59 -13.31 -0.80
CA THR A 174 0.34 -13.12 -0.07
C THR A 174 -0.80 -13.79 -0.81
N MET A 175 -1.63 -14.54 -0.10
CA MET A 175 -2.85 -15.13 -0.63
C MET A 175 -3.89 -14.04 -0.87
N THR A 176 -4.34 -13.92 -2.10
CA THR A 176 -5.35 -12.96 -2.56
C THR A 176 -6.21 -13.63 -3.63
N GLU A 177 -7.35 -13.07 -3.97
CA GLU A 177 -8.23 -13.58 -5.03
C GLU A 177 -7.50 -13.72 -6.39
N ARG A 178 -6.43 -12.95 -6.59
CA ARG A 178 -5.59 -13.05 -7.79
C ARG A 178 -4.62 -14.23 -7.70
N THR A 179 -3.96 -14.44 -6.57
CA THR A 179 -2.95 -15.48 -6.40
C THR A 179 -3.57 -16.86 -6.20
N GLU A 180 -4.79 -16.94 -5.70
CA GLU A 180 -5.57 -18.19 -5.60
C GLU A 180 -5.90 -18.82 -6.96
N LYS A 181 -5.83 -18.04 -8.05
CA LYS A 181 -6.02 -18.55 -9.42
C LYS A 181 -4.84 -19.39 -9.92
N ASP A 182 -3.67 -19.25 -9.28
CA ASP A 182 -2.51 -20.11 -9.55
C ASP A 182 -2.52 -21.32 -8.60
N ALA A 183 -2.88 -22.48 -9.13
CA ALA A 183 -2.97 -23.72 -8.36
C ALA A 183 -1.66 -24.15 -7.67
N ASN A 184 -0.51 -23.64 -8.11
CA ASN A 184 0.79 -23.97 -7.53
C ASN A 184 1.27 -22.90 -6.52
N TYR A 185 0.63 -21.74 -6.46
CA TYR A 185 1.10 -20.60 -5.66
C TYR A 185 1.33 -20.97 -4.19
N LEU A 186 0.32 -21.53 -3.54
CA LEU A 186 0.42 -21.95 -2.13
C LEU A 186 1.56 -22.95 -1.91
N LYS A 187 1.66 -23.98 -2.76
CA LYS A 187 2.67 -25.05 -2.64
C LYS A 187 4.08 -24.50 -2.79
N GLU A 188 4.34 -23.72 -3.83
CA GLU A 188 5.67 -23.18 -4.12
C GLU A 188 6.10 -22.17 -3.06
N TRP A 189 5.23 -21.25 -2.67
CA TRP A 189 5.58 -20.27 -1.66
C TRP A 189 5.66 -20.85 -0.26
N SER A 190 4.91 -21.92 0.07
CA SER A 190 5.11 -22.65 1.34
C SER A 190 6.48 -23.29 1.44
N ARG A 191 7.04 -23.72 0.32
CA ARG A 191 8.39 -24.29 0.27
C ARG A 191 9.49 -23.22 0.43
N LEU A 192 9.25 -22.00 -0.06
CA LEU A 192 10.23 -20.91 -0.09
C LEU A 192 10.19 -20.04 1.17
N THR A 193 9.04 -19.95 1.82
CA THR A 193 8.84 -19.11 2.99
C THR A 193 9.27 -19.83 4.26
N PRO A 194 10.19 -19.28 5.07
CA PRO A 194 10.65 -19.92 6.31
C PRO A 194 9.53 -20.27 7.30
N LEU A 195 8.47 -19.46 7.41
CA LEU A 195 7.30 -19.78 8.22
C LEU A 195 6.39 -20.86 7.62
N GLY A 196 6.76 -21.45 6.47
CA GLY A 196 6.08 -22.60 5.87
C GLY A 196 4.81 -22.28 5.08
N LYS A 197 4.42 -21.02 4.96
CA LYS A 197 3.27 -20.58 4.16
C LYS A 197 3.43 -19.14 3.69
N PRO A 198 2.80 -18.74 2.55
CA PRO A 198 2.63 -17.32 2.22
C PRO A 198 1.77 -16.63 3.27
N ALA A 199 1.83 -15.30 3.34
CA ALA A 199 0.99 -14.50 4.21
C ALA A 199 -0.48 -14.56 3.76
N ASP A 200 -1.40 -14.41 4.70
CA ASP A 200 -2.78 -14.07 4.43
C ASP A 200 -2.92 -12.53 4.33
N VAL A 201 -3.98 -12.03 3.68
CA VAL A 201 -4.23 -10.57 3.61
C VAL A 201 -4.38 -9.95 5.00
N GLN A 202 -4.83 -10.73 5.97
CA GLN A 202 -4.93 -10.34 7.38
C GLN A 202 -3.56 -9.98 7.98
N ASP A 203 -2.52 -10.79 7.73
CA ASP A 203 -1.17 -10.56 8.26
C ASP A 203 -0.62 -9.20 7.81
N ILE A 204 -0.91 -8.82 6.56
CA ILE A 204 -0.50 -7.53 6.01
C ILE A 204 -1.35 -6.39 6.58
N SER A 205 -2.66 -6.58 6.68
CA SER A 205 -3.56 -5.53 7.19
C SER A 205 -3.28 -5.16 8.64
N GLU A 206 -2.91 -6.12 9.48
CA GLU A 206 -2.53 -5.87 10.87
C GLU A 206 -1.28 -4.99 10.98
N ALA A 207 -0.27 -5.22 10.13
CA ALA A 207 0.92 -4.37 10.09
C ALA A 207 0.58 -2.93 9.65
N VAL A 208 -0.31 -2.77 8.66
CA VAL A 208 -0.79 -1.46 8.20
C VAL A 208 -1.57 -0.77 9.31
N CYS A 209 -2.53 -1.45 9.95
CA CYS A 209 -3.34 -0.90 11.04
C CYS A 209 -2.48 -0.54 12.26
N PHE A 210 -1.43 -1.32 12.56
CA PHE A 210 -0.44 -0.95 13.56
C PHE A 210 0.21 0.39 13.26
N PHE A 211 0.71 0.62 12.04
CA PHE A 211 1.31 1.89 11.64
C PHE A 211 0.33 3.07 11.67
N LEU A 212 -0.95 2.84 11.35
CA LEU A 212 -1.99 3.88 11.45
C LEU A 212 -2.35 4.23 12.90
N SER A 213 -2.14 3.30 13.82
CA SER A 213 -2.54 3.44 15.24
C SER A 213 -1.59 4.31 16.05
N ASP A 214 -2.05 4.71 17.24
CA ASP A 214 -1.24 5.45 18.22
C ASP A 214 -0.15 4.56 18.87
N LYS A 215 -0.20 3.23 18.70
CA LYS A 215 0.86 2.31 19.12
C LYS A 215 2.17 2.56 18.37
N ALA A 216 2.09 3.10 17.14
CA ALA A 216 3.23 3.47 16.31
C ALA A 216 3.56 4.98 16.38
N LYS A 217 3.15 5.70 17.43
CA LYS A 217 3.27 7.18 17.51
C LYS A 217 4.69 7.72 17.39
N HIS A 218 5.71 6.92 17.62
CA HIS A 218 7.12 7.29 17.53
C HIS A 218 7.85 6.56 16.39
N ILE A 219 7.10 6.03 15.42
CA ILE A 219 7.63 5.32 14.25
C ILE A 219 7.24 6.10 12.99
N THR A 220 8.25 6.59 12.27
CA THR A 220 8.11 7.27 10.96
C THR A 220 9.32 6.99 10.10
N GLY A 221 9.17 7.01 8.77
CA GLY A 221 10.24 6.75 7.82
C GLY A 221 10.66 5.28 7.71
N GLN A 222 9.90 4.35 8.30
CA GLN A 222 10.27 2.95 8.35
C GLN A 222 9.55 2.13 7.28
N THR A 223 10.22 1.07 6.84
CA THR A 223 9.61 0.04 5.98
C THR A 223 9.62 -1.28 6.73
N LEU A 224 8.45 -1.84 6.99
CA LEU A 224 8.29 -3.14 7.62
C LEU A 224 8.07 -4.22 6.56
N ILE A 225 8.96 -5.20 6.51
CA ILE A 225 8.82 -6.37 5.66
C ILE A 225 7.92 -7.39 6.37
N VAL A 226 6.90 -7.89 5.66
CA VAL A 226 5.96 -8.91 6.14
C VAL A 226 5.94 -10.04 5.11
N ASP A 227 6.85 -10.99 5.24
CA ASP A 227 7.14 -12.00 4.21
C ASP A 227 7.43 -13.41 4.76
N GLY A 228 7.17 -13.62 6.04
CA GLY A 228 7.47 -14.90 6.69
C GLY A 228 8.96 -15.26 6.74
N GLY A 229 9.85 -14.26 6.60
CA GLY A 229 11.31 -14.40 6.65
C GLY A 229 11.97 -14.68 5.29
N TRP A 230 11.23 -14.65 4.19
CA TRP A 230 11.76 -15.00 2.86
C TRP A 230 12.97 -14.15 2.45
N THR A 231 12.95 -12.85 2.64
CA THR A 231 14.07 -11.95 2.31
C THR A 231 15.24 -12.03 3.30
N SER A 232 15.04 -12.67 4.44
CA SER A 232 16.04 -12.74 5.52
C SER A 232 16.96 -13.97 5.44
N VAL A 233 16.69 -14.90 4.52
CA VAL A 233 17.44 -16.14 4.39
C VAL A 233 18.00 -16.32 2.99
N SER A 234 19.19 -16.94 2.91
CA SER A 234 19.74 -17.46 1.66
C SER A 234 19.56 -18.98 1.64
N PRO A 235 19.09 -19.57 0.54
CA PRO A 235 19.02 -21.03 0.47
C PRO A 235 20.41 -21.63 0.68
N PRO A 236 20.55 -22.68 1.52
CA PRO A 236 21.84 -23.34 1.70
C PRO A 236 22.26 -24.04 0.41
N PRO A 237 23.57 -24.31 0.24
CA PRO A 237 24.03 -25.15 -0.85
C PRO A 237 23.27 -26.49 -0.82
N LYS A 238 22.90 -26.99 -2.00
CA LYS A 238 22.33 -28.35 -2.09
C LYS A 238 23.45 -29.33 -1.73
N SER A 239 23.26 -30.12 -0.67
CA SER A 239 24.12 -31.25 -0.30
C SER A 239 23.99 -32.37 -1.30
#